data_d6ebbd9221c8e07f79bbc0cc98c867af
#
_entry.id   d6ebbd9221c8e07f79bbc0cc98c867af
#
_cell.length_a   1.000
_cell.length_b   1.000
_cell.length_c   1.000
_cell.angle_alpha   90.00
_cell.angle_beta   90.00
_cell.angle_gamma   90.00
#
_symmetry.space_group_name_H-M   'P 1'
#
loop_
_entity.id
_entity.type
_entity.pdbx_description
1 polymer ?
#
loop_
_entity_poly.entity_id
_entity_poly.type
_entity_poly.pdbx_seq_one_letter_code
_entity_poly.pdbx_strand_id
1 'polypeptide(L)'
;MDAFTLGELLALEHAGWQSLCESRGGSYYGPLMMPEALFILVDGSTMTSDEITDSLDGMPGWDSYDISDATLLPLGSDAAALTYRATSSRADLAEPFTALMSSVYRRVEGQARLSLYQQTSTSV
;
A
#
# COMPACT_ATOMS: atom_id res chain seq x y z
N MET A 1 4.54 22.09 10.61
CA MET A 1 3.87 20.93 10.02
C MET A 1 4.42 19.68 10.67
N ASP A 2 3.55 18.80 11.10
CA ASP A 2 3.96 17.64 11.86
C ASP A 2 4.57 16.56 10.96
N ALA A 3 5.67 15.97 11.41
CA ALA A 3 6.23 14.80 10.74
C ALA A 3 5.26 13.62 10.81
N PHE A 4 5.41 12.69 9.88
CA PHE A 4 4.62 11.46 9.90
C PHE A 4 4.96 10.63 11.13
N THR A 5 3.95 9.97 11.69
CA THR A 5 4.12 9.01 12.77
C THR A 5 3.86 7.60 12.27
N LEU A 6 4.41 6.61 12.98
CA LEU A 6 4.15 5.21 12.66
C LEU A 6 2.67 4.89 12.67
N GLY A 7 1.95 5.37 13.70
CA GLY A 7 0.52 5.12 13.80
C GLY A 7 -0.28 5.70 12.64
N GLU A 8 0.10 6.90 12.18
CA GLU A 8 -0.57 7.53 11.04
C GLU A 8 -0.39 6.70 9.77
N LEU A 9 0.83 6.26 9.48
CA LEU A 9 1.09 5.47 8.27
C LEU A 9 0.49 4.07 8.35
N LEU A 10 0.53 3.45 9.53
CA LEU A 10 -0.13 2.15 9.72
C LEU A 10 -1.65 2.26 9.47
N ALA A 11 -2.28 3.33 9.94
CA ALA A 11 -3.71 3.53 9.71
C ALA A 11 -4.01 3.61 8.21
N LEU A 12 -3.18 4.31 7.44
CA LEU A 12 -3.34 4.41 6.00
C LEU A 12 -3.18 3.06 5.30
N GLU A 13 -2.17 2.27 5.70
CA GLU A 13 -1.94 0.94 5.11
C GLU A 13 -3.06 -0.03 5.48
N HIS A 14 -3.55 -0.01 6.73
CA HIS A 14 -4.71 -0.83 7.10
C HIS A 14 -5.94 -0.47 6.28
N ALA A 15 -6.21 0.81 6.09
CA ALA A 15 -7.34 1.24 5.26
C ALA A 15 -7.18 0.75 3.82
N GLY A 16 -5.95 0.76 3.29
CA GLY A 16 -5.65 0.24 1.97
C GLY A 16 -5.96 -1.26 1.86
N TRP A 17 -5.44 -2.05 2.80
CA TRP A 17 -5.71 -3.50 2.80
C TRP A 17 -7.18 -3.81 2.96
N GLN A 18 -7.89 -3.06 3.82
CA GLN A 18 -9.34 -3.22 3.96
C GLN A 18 -10.06 -2.92 2.65
N SER A 19 -9.63 -1.89 1.92
CA SER A 19 -10.22 -1.58 0.62
C SER A 19 -10.02 -2.72 -0.38
N LEU A 20 -8.86 -3.38 -0.34
CA LEU A 20 -8.59 -4.53 -1.20
C LEU A 20 -9.45 -5.74 -0.79
N CYS A 21 -9.70 -5.94 0.50
CA CYS A 21 -10.61 -6.98 0.95
C CYS A 21 -12.04 -6.73 0.48
N GLU A 22 -12.42 -5.48 0.31
CA GLU A 22 -13.78 -5.07 -0.10
C GLU A 22 -13.92 -4.84 -1.60
N SER A 23 -12.87 -5.15 -2.38
CA SER A 23 -12.83 -4.97 -3.84
C SER A 23 -13.06 -3.51 -4.28
N ARG A 24 -12.58 -2.54 -3.49
CA ARG A 24 -12.69 -1.11 -3.79
C ARG A 24 -11.33 -0.40 -3.72
N GLY A 25 -10.25 -1.13 -4.08
CA GLY A 25 -8.91 -0.58 -4.02
C GLY A 25 -8.71 0.65 -4.89
N GLY A 26 -9.30 0.69 -6.09
CA GLY A 26 -9.18 1.85 -6.96
C GLY A 26 -9.80 3.09 -6.35
N SER A 27 -10.97 2.95 -5.70
CA SER A 27 -11.65 4.07 -5.04
C SER A 27 -10.87 4.59 -3.84
N TYR A 28 -10.11 3.73 -3.15
CA TYR A 28 -9.27 4.15 -2.03
C TYR A 28 -7.95 4.75 -2.49
N TYR A 29 -7.21 4.03 -3.34
CA TYR A 29 -5.86 4.44 -3.73
C TYR A 29 -5.86 5.60 -4.72
N GLY A 30 -6.87 5.71 -5.58
CA GLY A 30 -6.92 6.77 -6.57
C GLY A 30 -6.76 8.16 -5.96
N PRO A 31 -7.62 8.57 -5.02
CA PRO A 31 -7.49 9.88 -4.39
C PRO A 31 -6.25 10.02 -3.50
N LEU A 32 -5.72 8.92 -2.98
CA LEU A 32 -4.55 8.94 -2.09
C LEU A 32 -3.25 9.14 -2.85
N MET A 33 -3.15 8.63 -4.08
CA MET A 33 -1.89 8.62 -4.83
C MET A 33 -1.57 9.98 -5.41
N MET A 34 -0.27 10.32 -5.41
CA MET A 34 0.23 11.40 -6.24
C MET A 34 0.03 11.05 -7.71
N PRO A 35 -0.17 12.04 -8.61
CA PRO A 35 -0.35 11.73 -10.03
C PRO A 35 0.78 10.93 -10.65
N GLU A 36 2.03 11.15 -10.20
CA GLU A 36 3.22 10.45 -10.69
C GLU A 36 3.57 9.20 -9.91
N ALA A 37 2.74 8.79 -8.95
CA ALA A 37 3.02 7.63 -8.10
C ALA A 37 3.05 6.33 -8.91
N LEU A 38 3.84 5.38 -8.41
CA LEU A 38 3.96 4.06 -9.03
C LEU A 38 3.70 2.98 -7.99
N PHE A 39 3.04 1.92 -8.44
CA PHE A 39 2.99 0.62 -7.76
C PHE A 39 3.95 -0.32 -8.46
N ILE A 40 4.82 -0.96 -7.70
CA ILE A 40 5.74 -1.98 -8.22
C ILE A 40 5.32 -3.30 -7.57
N LEU A 41 4.93 -4.27 -8.39
CA LEU A 41 4.35 -5.52 -7.90
C LEU A 41 5.40 -6.62 -7.87
N VAL A 42 5.06 -7.73 -7.21
CA VAL A 42 6.01 -8.83 -6.97
C VAL A 42 6.51 -9.50 -8.25
N ASP A 43 5.78 -9.38 -9.34
CA ASP A 43 6.20 -9.95 -10.64
C ASP A 43 7.06 -8.98 -11.45
N GLY A 44 7.38 -7.82 -10.88
CA GLY A 44 8.17 -6.80 -11.56
C GLY A 44 7.36 -5.84 -12.42
N SER A 45 6.05 -6.02 -12.50
CA SER A 45 5.21 -5.08 -13.25
C SER A 45 5.07 -3.77 -12.49
N THR A 46 4.87 -2.68 -13.22
CA THR A 46 4.63 -1.36 -12.65
C THR A 46 3.27 -0.85 -13.10
N MET A 47 2.56 -0.16 -12.20
CA MET A 47 1.26 0.42 -12.51
C MET A 47 1.27 1.90 -12.11
N THR A 48 0.73 2.73 -13.00
CA THR A 48 0.55 4.17 -12.73
C THR A 48 -0.68 4.39 -11.85
N SER A 49 -0.84 5.63 -11.35
CA SER A 49 -2.02 5.97 -10.55
C SER A 49 -3.32 5.79 -11.33
N ASP A 50 -3.33 6.12 -12.63
CA ASP A 50 -4.52 5.93 -13.46
C ASP A 50 -4.84 4.44 -13.63
N GLU A 51 -3.83 3.62 -13.87
CA GLU A 51 -4.02 2.17 -14.00
C GLU A 51 -4.56 1.55 -12.70
N ILE A 52 -4.04 1.98 -11.55
CA ILE A 52 -4.52 1.52 -10.25
C ILE A 52 -5.99 1.93 -10.05
N THR A 53 -6.30 3.20 -10.32
CA THR A 53 -7.67 3.71 -10.16
C THR A 53 -8.66 2.94 -11.02
N ASP A 54 -8.25 2.62 -12.26
CA ASP A 54 -9.16 1.99 -13.22
C ASP A 54 -9.29 0.47 -13.03
N SER A 55 -8.32 -0.18 -12.38
CA SER A 55 -8.26 -1.65 -12.39
C SER A 55 -8.54 -2.32 -11.05
N LEU A 56 -8.33 -1.64 -9.92
CA LEU A 56 -8.45 -2.33 -8.63
C LEU A 56 -9.88 -2.49 -8.11
N ASP A 57 -10.80 -1.62 -8.52
CA ASP A 57 -12.20 -1.81 -8.12
C ASP A 57 -12.77 -3.04 -8.84
N GLY A 58 -13.44 -3.89 -8.07
CA GLY A 58 -14.02 -5.10 -8.61
C GLY A 58 -13.07 -6.29 -8.76
N MET A 59 -11.79 -6.11 -8.45
CA MET A 59 -10.86 -7.24 -8.39
C MET A 59 -11.23 -8.16 -7.23
N PRO A 60 -10.96 -9.48 -7.35
CA PRO A 60 -11.25 -10.39 -6.24
C PRO A 60 -10.57 -9.93 -4.97
N GLY A 61 -11.34 -9.79 -3.89
CA GLY A 61 -10.83 -9.29 -2.63
C GLY A 61 -10.10 -10.35 -1.83
N TRP A 62 -9.21 -9.90 -0.96
CA TRP A 62 -8.61 -10.79 0.04
C TRP A 62 -9.65 -11.14 1.09
N ASP A 63 -9.60 -12.38 1.61
CA ASP A 63 -10.46 -12.78 2.72
C ASP A 63 -9.92 -12.28 4.05
N SER A 64 -8.60 -12.16 4.16
CA SER A 64 -7.93 -11.67 5.36
C SER A 64 -6.56 -11.14 5.03
N TYR A 65 -6.02 -10.31 5.92
CA TYR A 65 -4.65 -9.83 5.83
C TYR A 65 -4.07 -9.63 7.21
N ASP A 66 -2.73 -9.59 7.28
CA ASP A 66 -2.00 -9.30 8.51
C ASP A 66 -0.80 -8.41 8.20
N ILE A 67 -0.51 -7.47 9.08
CA ILE A 67 0.64 -6.57 8.99
C ILE A 67 1.53 -6.82 10.20
N SER A 68 2.82 -7.05 9.98
CA SER A 68 3.80 -7.26 11.04
C SER A 68 5.12 -6.57 10.71
N ASP A 69 5.97 -6.40 11.73
CA ASP A 69 7.32 -5.86 11.59
C ASP A 69 7.35 -4.48 10.94
N ALA A 70 6.42 -3.60 11.32
CA ALA A 70 6.32 -2.27 10.73
C ALA A 70 7.43 -1.35 11.25
N THR A 71 8.10 -0.65 10.32
CA THR A 71 9.15 0.31 10.62
C THR A 71 8.93 1.60 9.85
N LEU A 72 9.00 2.73 10.56
CA LEU A 72 8.94 4.05 9.94
C LEU A 72 10.35 4.55 9.66
N LEU A 73 10.60 5.00 8.43
CA LEU A 73 11.85 5.62 8.02
C LEU A 73 11.57 7.09 7.69
N PRO A 74 11.99 8.04 8.56
CA PRO A 74 11.78 9.45 8.26
C PRO A 74 12.63 9.88 7.06
N LEU A 75 12.02 10.65 6.16
CA LEU A 75 12.70 11.19 4.96
C LEU A 75 12.64 12.71 4.95
N GLY A 76 12.58 13.34 6.13
CA GLY A 76 12.41 14.76 6.28
C GLY A 76 11.13 15.07 7.04
N SER A 77 10.80 16.37 7.14
CA SER A 77 9.62 16.78 7.90
C SER A 77 8.31 16.49 7.18
N ASP A 78 8.36 16.29 5.86
CA ASP A 78 7.16 16.16 5.03
C ASP A 78 7.13 14.85 4.22
N ALA A 79 7.99 13.91 4.55
CA ALA A 79 8.01 12.62 3.86
C ALA A 79 8.47 11.51 4.79
N ALA A 80 8.01 10.30 4.55
CA ALA A 80 8.44 9.11 5.29
C ALA A 80 8.13 7.85 4.49
N ALA A 81 8.89 6.80 4.74
CA ALA A 81 8.62 5.48 4.22
C ALA A 81 8.17 4.57 5.35
N LEU A 82 7.25 3.68 5.05
CA LEU A 82 6.84 2.60 5.95
C LEU A 82 7.20 1.27 5.30
N THR A 83 7.92 0.43 6.01
CA THR A 83 8.17 -0.94 5.59
C THR A 83 7.51 -1.90 6.56
N TYR A 84 7.01 -3.02 6.05
CA TYR A 84 6.38 -4.03 6.89
C TYR A 84 6.27 -5.34 6.13
N ARG A 85 5.93 -6.40 6.85
CA ARG A 85 5.59 -7.70 6.26
C ARG A 85 4.09 -7.81 6.16
N ALA A 86 3.59 -8.16 4.99
CA ALA A 86 2.17 -8.41 4.76
C ALA A 86 1.95 -9.89 4.47
N THR A 87 0.88 -10.43 5.03
CA THR A 87 0.40 -11.77 4.70
C THR A 87 -1.09 -11.64 4.41
N SER A 88 -1.53 -12.17 3.27
CA SER A 88 -2.94 -12.13 2.91
C SER A 88 -3.38 -13.45 2.31
N SER A 89 -4.66 -13.77 2.47
CA SER A 89 -5.21 -15.07 2.09
C SER A 89 -6.51 -14.91 1.32
N ARG A 90 -6.71 -15.82 0.37
CA ARG A 90 -7.98 -16.01 -0.33
C ARG A 90 -8.25 -17.49 -0.45
N ALA A 91 -9.55 -17.86 -0.45
CA ALA A 91 -9.94 -19.26 -0.51
C ALA A 91 -9.48 -19.95 -1.80
N ASP A 92 -9.31 -19.18 -2.90
CA ASP A 92 -8.86 -19.74 -4.19
C ASP A 92 -7.34 -19.91 -4.28
N LEU A 93 -6.59 -19.48 -3.28
CA LEU A 93 -5.13 -19.64 -3.25
C LEU A 93 -4.74 -20.80 -2.34
N ALA A 94 -3.83 -21.67 -2.84
CA ALA A 94 -3.33 -22.80 -2.07
C ALA A 94 -2.50 -22.34 -0.87
N GLU A 95 -1.77 -21.21 -1.01
CA GLU A 95 -0.90 -20.68 0.03
C GLU A 95 -1.14 -19.18 0.18
N PRO A 96 -0.89 -18.61 1.37
CA PRO A 96 -0.99 -17.17 1.56
C PRO A 96 0.00 -16.41 0.69
N PHE A 97 -0.38 -15.22 0.28
CA PHE A 97 0.54 -14.25 -0.32
C PHE A 97 1.35 -13.61 0.81
N THR A 98 2.68 -13.62 0.69
CA THR A 98 3.57 -12.98 1.67
C THR A 98 4.55 -12.07 0.94
N ALA A 99 4.74 -10.86 1.47
CA ALA A 99 5.62 -9.89 0.86
C ALA A 99 6.16 -8.91 1.89
N LEU A 100 7.35 -8.38 1.60
CA LEU A 100 7.82 -7.17 2.27
C LEU A 100 7.29 -5.99 1.48
N MET A 101 6.72 -5.04 2.20
CA MET A 101 6.05 -3.88 1.60
C MET A 101 6.84 -2.63 1.91
N SER A 102 6.92 -1.73 0.93
CA SER A 102 7.48 -0.39 1.13
C SER A 102 6.51 0.61 0.57
N SER A 103 6.10 1.57 1.39
CA SER A 103 5.21 2.66 0.97
C SER A 103 5.85 3.97 1.33
N VAL A 104 5.95 4.89 0.37
CA VAL A 104 6.51 6.22 0.58
C VAL A 104 5.38 7.24 0.53
N TYR A 105 5.26 8.03 1.58
CA TYR A 105 4.23 9.05 1.71
C TYR A 105 4.85 10.44 1.75
N ARG A 106 4.13 11.41 1.21
CA ARG A 106 4.47 12.83 1.29
C ARG A 106 3.31 13.61 1.86
N ARG A 107 3.62 14.71 2.56
CA ARG A 107 2.59 15.68 2.92
C ARG A 107 2.50 16.73 1.82
N VAL A 108 1.32 16.87 1.26
CA VAL A 108 1.03 17.86 0.23
C VAL A 108 -0.18 18.65 0.71
N GLU A 109 0.03 19.94 0.97
CA GLU A 109 -1.03 20.82 1.49
C GLU A 109 -1.68 20.25 2.77
N GLY A 110 -0.83 19.69 3.65
CA GLY A 110 -1.27 19.14 4.93
C GLY A 110 -1.85 17.73 4.85
N GLN A 111 -1.95 17.14 3.67
CA GLN A 111 -2.53 15.81 3.49
C GLN A 111 -1.47 14.78 3.13
N ALA A 112 -1.65 13.55 3.64
CA ALA A 112 -0.81 12.43 3.27
C ALA A 112 -1.13 11.98 1.85
N ARG A 113 -0.11 11.80 1.03
CA ARG A 113 -0.23 11.32 -0.35
C ARG A 113 0.78 10.22 -0.58
N LEU A 114 0.35 9.15 -1.24
CA LEU A 114 1.20 8.01 -1.55
C LEU A 114 2.00 8.28 -2.82
N SER A 115 3.34 8.16 -2.73
CA SER A 115 4.25 8.42 -3.86
C SER A 115 4.78 7.15 -4.47
N LEU A 116 5.00 6.11 -3.68
CA LEU A 116 5.54 4.82 -4.14
C LEU A 116 4.98 3.71 -3.28
N TYR A 117 4.60 2.62 -3.92
CA TYR A 117 4.14 1.41 -3.26
C TYR A 117 4.87 0.24 -3.92
N GLN A 118 5.64 -0.50 -3.15
CA GLN A 118 6.44 -1.59 -3.71
C GLN A 118 6.28 -2.85 -2.89
N GLN A 119 6.16 -3.96 -3.60
CA GLN A 119 6.07 -5.30 -3.01
C GLN A 119 7.30 -6.11 -3.40
N THR A 120 7.86 -6.84 -2.43
CA THR A 120 8.94 -7.79 -2.68
C THR A 120 8.51 -9.14 -2.12
N SER A 121 8.45 -10.15 -2.98
CA SER A 121 8.04 -11.49 -2.55
C SER A 121 9.03 -12.05 -1.54
N THR A 122 8.52 -12.68 -0.49
CA THR A 122 9.34 -13.39 0.49
C THR A 122 9.33 -14.90 0.21
N SER A 123 8.60 -15.34 -0.81
CA SER A 123 8.61 -16.72 -1.25
C SER A 123 9.87 -17.00 -2.06
N VAL A 124 10.47 -18.17 -1.85
CA VAL A 124 11.69 -18.58 -2.56
C VAL A 124 11.36 -19.75 -3.48
#